data_46bdc926cbee11de2d67e136b7ea7c90
#
_entry.id   46bdc926cbee11de2d67e136b7ea7c90
#
_cell.length_a   1.000
_cell.length_b   1.000
_cell.length_c   1.000
_cell.angle_alpha   90.00
_cell.angle_beta   90.00
_cell.angle_gamma   90.00
#
_symmetry.space_group_name_H-M   'P 1'
#
loop_
_entity.id
_entity.type
_entity.pdbx_description
1 polymer ?
#
loop_
_entity_poly.entity_id
_entity_poly.type
_entity_poly.pdbx_seq_one_letter_code
_entity_poly.pdbx_strand_id
1 'polypeptide(L)'
;MRSSLSFEFSPTKTAEGYRKLALTRAQLSQFQPEFFSCTYGAGGSTKEGTLQTIRDILAEKRVSAVPHLVCIGSSSQEIQDLVSVYDELGIQELICLRGDLPSGVRETSGFNNAYELVYFLKNHYTTRFKLIVAAYPEVHPQAKNAQHDIDYFVMKCHAGADKAITQYFYNIDAYCYFMEAIEAKGLSLSLIHI
;
A
#
# COMPACT_ATOMS: atom_id res chain seq x y z
N MET A 1 -23.20 -4.54 -7.78
CA MET A 1 -22.16 -4.18 -6.78
C MET A 1 -22.19 -2.66 -6.59
N ARG A 2 -22.10 -2.14 -5.38
CA ARG A 2 -21.85 -0.70 -5.18
C ARG A 2 -20.37 -0.46 -5.46
N SER A 3 -20.06 0.47 -6.35
CA SER A 3 -18.68 0.93 -6.53
C SER A 3 -18.22 1.58 -5.22
N SER A 4 -17.09 1.17 -4.69
CA SER A 4 -16.44 1.86 -3.57
C SER A 4 -15.46 2.90 -4.09
N LEU A 5 -15.24 3.95 -3.33
CA LEU A 5 -14.35 5.04 -3.66
C LEU A 5 -13.29 5.15 -2.56
N SER A 6 -12.05 5.42 -2.93
CA SER A 6 -10.98 5.75 -2.01
C SER A 6 -10.12 6.87 -2.59
N PHE A 7 -9.36 7.54 -1.74
CA PHE A 7 -8.43 8.59 -2.18
C PHE A 7 -7.07 8.38 -1.52
N GLU A 8 -6.03 8.64 -2.29
CA GLU A 8 -4.65 8.58 -1.83
C GLU A 8 -4.08 9.97 -1.64
N PHE A 9 -3.36 10.18 -0.54
CA PHE A 9 -2.69 11.43 -0.22
C PHE A 9 -1.19 11.22 -0.05
N SER A 10 -0.44 12.25 -0.39
CA SER A 10 0.98 12.32 -0.05
C SER A 10 1.19 13.25 1.15
N PRO A 11 2.07 12.91 2.10
CA PRO A 11 2.40 13.78 3.21
C PRO A 11 2.95 15.11 2.74
N THR A 12 2.66 16.16 3.48
CA THR A 12 3.17 17.51 3.20
C THR A 12 4.26 17.90 4.20
N LYS A 13 5.11 18.88 3.84
CA LYS A 13 6.23 19.34 4.68
C LYS A 13 6.01 20.74 5.26
N THR A 14 4.95 21.43 4.82
CA THR A 14 4.72 22.84 5.19
C THR A 14 3.39 23.00 5.92
N ALA A 15 3.30 23.98 6.81
CA ALA A 15 2.07 24.32 7.52
C ALA A 15 0.92 24.67 6.55
N GLU A 16 1.22 25.31 5.41
CA GLU A 16 0.24 25.61 4.38
C GLU A 16 -0.23 24.32 3.70
N GLY A 17 0.69 23.40 3.37
CA GLY A 17 0.38 22.09 2.80
C GLY A 17 -0.55 21.29 3.72
N TYR A 18 -0.28 21.23 5.01
CA TYR A 18 -1.16 20.57 5.99
C TYR A 18 -2.56 21.16 6.01
N ARG A 19 -2.68 22.51 5.99
CA ARG A 19 -3.99 23.18 5.91
C ARG A 19 -4.75 22.84 4.62
N LYS A 20 -4.08 22.91 3.47
CA LYS A 20 -4.67 22.51 2.18
C LYS A 20 -5.12 21.06 2.18
N LEU A 21 -4.29 20.15 2.69
CA LEU A 21 -4.60 18.73 2.76
C LEU A 21 -5.82 18.47 3.65
N ALA A 22 -5.93 19.13 4.80
CA ALA A 22 -7.09 19.02 5.69
C ALA A 22 -8.39 19.49 5.01
N LEU A 23 -8.35 20.63 4.29
CA LEU A 23 -9.50 21.13 3.53
C LEU A 23 -9.90 20.16 2.42
N THR A 24 -8.93 19.61 1.69
CA THR A 24 -9.18 18.62 0.64
C THR A 24 -9.81 17.34 1.21
N ARG A 25 -9.30 16.81 2.33
CA ARG A 25 -9.90 15.65 3.00
C ARG A 25 -11.34 15.93 3.43
N ALA A 26 -11.60 17.11 4.01
CA ALA A 26 -12.95 17.51 4.42
C ALA A 26 -13.93 17.57 3.24
N GLN A 27 -13.48 18.05 2.08
CA GLN A 27 -14.29 18.06 0.85
C GLN A 27 -14.52 16.65 0.31
N LEU A 28 -13.48 15.83 0.23
CA LEU A 28 -13.55 14.48 -0.32
C LEU A 28 -14.32 13.52 0.59
N SER A 29 -14.34 13.73 1.90
CA SER A 29 -15.13 12.93 2.84
C SER A 29 -16.64 13.00 2.59
N GLN A 30 -17.12 14.03 1.89
CA GLN A 30 -18.54 14.18 1.51
C GLN A 30 -18.98 13.08 0.51
N PHE A 31 -18.05 12.51 -0.23
CA PHE A 31 -18.31 11.38 -1.15
C PHE A 31 -18.37 10.02 -0.44
N GLN A 32 -18.24 10.00 0.89
CA GLN A 32 -18.26 8.78 1.71
C GLN A 32 -17.28 7.69 1.23
N PRO A 33 -15.99 8.02 1.03
CA PRO A 33 -15.02 7.03 0.61
C PRO A 33 -14.85 5.93 1.66
N GLU A 34 -14.47 4.73 1.20
CA GLU A 34 -14.21 3.58 2.08
C GLU A 34 -13.01 3.86 2.98
N PHE A 35 -11.95 4.45 2.40
CA PHE A 35 -10.76 4.83 3.14
C PHE A 35 -10.00 5.99 2.47
N PHE A 36 -9.14 6.60 3.25
CA PHE A 36 -8.05 7.47 2.79
C PHE A 36 -6.72 6.75 2.99
N SER A 37 -5.94 6.57 1.92
CA SER A 37 -4.57 6.07 2.04
C SER A 37 -3.56 7.19 2.10
N CYS A 38 -2.41 6.91 2.68
CA CYS A 38 -1.31 7.86 2.73
C CYS A 38 -0.01 7.20 2.29
N THR A 39 0.65 7.81 1.28
CA THR A 39 1.91 7.30 0.75
C THR A 39 3.03 7.38 1.79
N TYR A 40 3.99 6.45 1.67
CA TYR A 40 5.17 6.42 2.52
C TYR A 40 6.36 6.99 1.78
N GLY A 41 6.88 8.08 2.27
CA GLY A 41 8.26 8.48 2.07
C GLY A 41 8.83 8.63 0.66
N ALA A 42 8.04 8.62 -0.41
CA ALA A 42 8.55 8.91 -1.75
C ALA A 42 9.18 10.30 -1.78
N GLY A 43 10.44 10.40 -2.26
CA GLY A 43 11.14 11.68 -2.39
C GLY A 43 11.57 12.33 -1.07
N GLY A 44 11.84 11.54 -0.01
CA GLY A 44 12.35 12.05 1.29
C GLY A 44 11.26 12.65 2.18
N SER A 45 9.99 12.30 1.98
CA SER A 45 8.99 12.46 3.03
C SER A 45 9.28 11.43 4.11
N THR A 46 9.28 11.87 5.36
CA THR A 46 9.72 11.05 6.48
C THR A 46 8.60 10.12 6.94
N LYS A 47 8.98 9.03 7.63
CA LYS A 47 8.04 8.18 8.39
C LYS A 47 7.05 9.04 9.20
N GLU A 48 7.57 10.11 9.81
CA GLU A 48 6.81 11.06 10.63
C GLU A 48 5.71 11.79 9.85
N GLY A 49 5.96 12.17 8.60
CA GLY A 49 4.95 12.86 7.75
C GLY A 49 3.76 11.96 7.44
N THR A 50 4.02 10.70 7.09
CA THR A 50 2.97 9.71 6.88
C THR A 50 2.18 9.47 8.18
N LEU A 51 2.89 9.24 9.30
CA LEU A 51 2.27 9.00 10.59
C LEU A 51 1.42 10.18 11.05
N GLN A 52 1.90 11.42 10.86
CA GLN A 52 1.12 12.62 11.19
C GLN A 52 -0.15 12.71 10.33
N THR A 53 -0.05 12.46 9.02
CA THR A 53 -1.22 12.47 8.12
C THR A 53 -2.25 11.41 8.53
N ILE A 54 -1.80 10.21 8.89
CA ILE A 54 -2.67 9.14 9.41
C ILE A 54 -3.38 9.57 10.70
N ARG A 55 -2.65 10.15 11.65
CA ARG A 55 -3.25 10.68 12.89
C ARG A 55 -4.29 11.75 12.62
N ASP A 56 -4.03 12.65 11.67
CA ASP A 56 -4.97 13.70 11.28
C ASP A 56 -6.26 13.10 10.69
N ILE A 57 -6.15 12.11 9.78
CA ILE A 57 -7.31 11.40 9.21
C ILE A 57 -8.14 10.74 10.33
N LEU A 58 -7.49 10.05 11.26
CA LEU A 58 -8.17 9.37 12.36
C LEU A 58 -8.85 10.37 13.32
N ALA A 59 -8.20 11.51 13.59
CA ALA A 59 -8.77 12.56 14.44
C ALA A 59 -10.05 13.18 13.87
N GLU A 60 -10.18 13.22 12.53
CA GLU A 60 -11.38 13.70 11.85
C GLU A 60 -12.59 12.75 12.02
N LYS A 61 -12.37 11.47 12.35
CA LYS A 61 -13.41 10.42 12.60
C LYS A 61 -14.45 10.28 11.50
N ARG A 62 -14.09 10.56 10.25
CA ARG A 62 -15.01 10.54 9.10
C ARG A 62 -14.77 9.38 8.17
N VAL A 63 -13.50 9.00 7.98
CA VAL A 63 -13.06 8.02 6.99
C VAL A 63 -11.95 7.17 7.61
N SER A 64 -11.88 5.90 7.25
CA SER A 64 -10.80 5.00 7.69
C SER A 64 -9.46 5.43 7.10
N ALA A 65 -8.38 5.26 7.86
CA ALA A 65 -7.03 5.54 7.41
C ALA A 65 -6.28 4.27 7.05
N VAL A 66 -5.61 4.24 5.89
CA VAL A 66 -4.81 3.11 5.42
C VAL A 66 -3.40 3.59 5.08
N PRO A 67 -2.40 3.39 5.96
CA PRO A 67 -1.04 3.78 5.67
C PRO A 67 -0.36 2.86 4.66
N HIS A 68 0.50 3.42 3.82
CA HIS A 68 1.49 2.65 3.09
C HIS A 68 2.62 2.23 4.04
N LEU A 69 3.02 0.99 3.96
CA LEU A 69 4.15 0.42 4.68
C LEU A 69 5.21 -0.06 3.68
N VAL A 70 6.35 0.62 3.68
CA VAL A 70 7.47 0.31 2.79
C VAL A 70 8.54 -0.44 3.55
N CYS A 71 9.06 -1.54 2.96
CA CYS A 71 10.01 -2.40 3.64
C CYS A 71 11.47 -2.25 3.19
N ILE A 72 11.74 -1.74 1.99
CA ILE A 72 13.11 -1.65 1.48
C ILE A 72 13.99 -0.79 2.40
N GLY A 73 15.15 -1.32 2.79
CA GLY A 73 16.07 -0.63 3.68
C GLY A 73 15.64 -0.57 5.16
N SER A 74 14.55 -1.26 5.52
CA SER A 74 14.09 -1.37 6.91
C SER A 74 14.46 -2.73 7.49
N SER A 75 14.89 -2.74 8.74
CA SER A 75 15.06 -3.96 9.53
C SER A 75 13.70 -4.49 10.00
N SER A 76 13.66 -5.75 10.40
CA SER A 76 12.45 -6.35 10.99
C SER A 76 11.99 -5.60 12.25
N GLN A 77 12.94 -5.10 13.06
CA GLN A 77 12.61 -4.33 14.26
C GLN A 77 11.95 -2.98 13.92
N GLU A 78 12.48 -2.26 12.94
CA GLU A 78 11.87 -0.99 12.51
C GLU A 78 10.47 -1.15 11.95
N ILE A 79 10.22 -2.27 11.24
CA ILE A 79 8.86 -2.62 10.78
C ILE A 79 7.96 -2.93 11.97
N GLN A 80 8.41 -3.73 12.95
CA GLN A 80 7.64 -4.05 14.15
C GLN A 80 7.29 -2.79 14.95
N ASP A 81 8.26 -1.91 15.17
CA ASP A 81 8.05 -0.67 15.90
C ASP A 81 6.97 0.21 15.22
N LEU A 82 7.05 0.35 13.89
CA LEU A 82 6.08 1.13 13.15
C LEU A 82 4.67 0.48 13.14
N VAL A 83 4.62 -0.83 12.96
CA VAL A 83 3.35 -1.58 12.97
C VAL A 83 2.70 -1.56 14.35
N SER A 84 3.49 -1.58 15.43
CA SER A 84 2.98 -1.42 16.80
C SER A 84 2.30 -0.06 16.98
N VAL A 85 2.88 1.01 16.44
CA VAL A 85 2.24 2.34 16.46
C VAL A 85 0.92 2.33 15.67
N TYR A 86 0.87 1.67 14.52
CA TYR A 86 -0.37 1.56 13.75
C TYR A 86 -1.43 0.73 14.48
N ASP A 87 -1.02 -0.31 15.19
CA ASP A 87 -1.92 -1.11 16.03
C ASP A 87 -2.53 -0.27 17.17
N GLU A 88 -1.71 0.48 17.89
CA GLU A 88 -2.16 1.40 18.96
C GLU A 88 -3.12 2.48 18.42
N LEU A 89 -2.93 2.94 17.19
CA LEU A 89 -3.81 3.89 16.52
C LEU A 89 -5.12 3.25 16.00
N GLY A 90 -5.28 1.94 16.11
CA GLY A 90 -6.47 1.22 15.68
C GLY A 90 -6.57 1.01 14.18
N ILE A 91 -5.47 1.11 13.44
CA ILE A 91 -5.42 0.82 12.00
C ILE A 91 -5.83 -0.64 11.76
N GLN A 92 -6.63 -0.86 10.72
CA GLN A 92 -7.14 -2.19 10.36
C GLN A 92 -6.52 -2.73 9.07
N GLU A 93 -6.07 -1.88 8.17
CA GLU A 93 -5.56 -2.23 6.85
C GLU A 93 -4.23 -1.54 6.59
N LEU A 94 -3.31 -2.23 5.90
CA LEU A 94 -1.98 -1.72 5.51
C LEU A 94 -1.75 -1.97 4.03
N ILE A 95 -1.25 -0.97 3.29
CA ILE A 95 -0.76 -1.16 1.92
C ILE A 95 0.72 -1.50 1.99
N CYS A 96 1.04 -2.76 1.71
CA CYS A 96 2.39 -3.33 1.81
C CYS A 96 3.14 -3.18 0.50
N LEU A 97 4.21 -2.40 0.51
CA LEU A 97 5.03 -2.08 -0.66
C LEU A 97 6.49 -2.42 -0.40
N ARG A 98 7.23 -2.74 -1.48
CA ARG A 98 8.68 -2.80 -1.40
C ARG A 98 9.27 -1.42 -1.19
N GLY A 99 8.82 -0.45 -1.97
CA GLY A 99 9.43 0.86 -2.13
C GLY A 99 10.58 0.89 -3.14
N ASP A 100 11.13 2.08 -3.36
CA ASP A 100 12.24 2.31 -4.27
C ASP A 100 13.57 2.34 -3.53
N LEU A 101 14.59 1.75 -4.15
CA LEU A 101 15.96 1.85 -3.63
C LEU A 101 16.43 3.31 -3.71
N PRO A 102 17.04 3.83 -2.65
CA PRO A 102 17.70 5.13 -2.73
C PRO A 102 18.75 5.14 -3.85
N SER A 103 18.90 6.29 -4.53
CA SER A 103 19.87 6.45 -5.61
C SER A 103 21.27 6.04 -5.15
N GLY A 104 21.91 5.13 -5.89
CA GLY A 104 23.27 4.65 -5.60
C GLY A 104 23.35 3.45 -4.64
N VAL A 105 22.25 3.00 -4.07
CA VAL A 105 22.21 1.79 -3.22
C VAL A 105 21.84 0.59 -4.09
N ARG A 106 22.67 -0.46 -4.09
CA ARG A 106 22.42 -1.69 -4.86
C ARG A 106 21.82 -2.82 -4.03
N GLU A 107 22.12 -2.85 -2.74
CA GLU A 107 21.65 -3.87 -1.81
C GLU A 107 21.31 -3.23 -0.47
N THR A 108 20.29 -3.73 0.20
CA THR A 108 19.93 -3.34 1.55
C THR A 108 19.91 -4.57 2.46
N SER A 109 20.28 -4.38 3.72
CA SER A 109 20.01 -5.37 4.76
C SER A 109 18.52 -5.34 5.10
N GLY A 110 17.88 -6.50 5.22
CA GLY A 110 16.46 -6.61 5.55
C GLY A 110 15.61 -7.09 4.38
N PHE A 111 14.40 -6.55 4.27
CA PHE A 111 13.44 -6.97 3.25
C PHE A 111 13.83 -6.47 1.86
N ASN A 112 13.76 -7.35 0.87
CA ASN A 112 14.03 -7.05 -0.53
C ASN A 112 12.77 -6.95 -1.39
N ASN A 113 11.67 -7.56 -0.94
CA ASN A 113 10.44 -7.67 -1.70
C ASN A 113 9.20 -7.52 -0.81
N ALA A 114 8.10 -7.05 -1.41
CA ALA A 114 6.84 -6.87 -0.68
C ALA A 114 6.25 -8.20 -0.17
N TYR A 115 6.48 -9.33 -0.85
CA TYR A 115 5.99 -10.62 -0.37
C TYR A 115 6.65 -11.05 0.95
N GLU A 116 7.93 -10.71 1.15
CA GLU A 116 8.64 -10.96 2.42
C GLU A 116 8.02 -10.15 3.57
N LEU A 117 7.66 -8.90 3.29
CA LEU A 117 6.94 -8.07 4.26
C LEU A 117 5.57 -8.66 4.61
N VAL A 118 4.79 -9.07 3.60
CA VAL A 118 3.47 -9.70 3.82
C VAL A 118 3.61 -10.97 4.65
N TYR A 119 4.54 -11.84 4.28
CA TYR A 119 4.82 -13.08 5.02
C TYR A 119 5.22 -12.80 6.48
N PHE A 120 6.12 -11.83 6.68
CA PHE A 120 6.54 -11.40 8.01
C PHE A 120 5.36 -10.92 8.87
N LEU A 121 4.53 -10.04 8.31
CA LEU A 121 3.37 -9.48 9.02
C LEU A 121 2.33 -10.56 9.36
N LYS A 122 2.05 -11.48 8.45
CA LYS A 122 1.11 -12.58 8.70
C LYS A 122 1.59 -13.52 9.80
N ASN A 123 2.90 -13.79 9.87
CA ASN A 123 3.46 -14.65 10.92
C ASN A 123 3.48 -13.99 12.30
N HIS A 124 3.67 -12.66 12.37
CA HIS A 124 3.78 -11.96 13.64
C HIS A 124 2.44 -11.39 14.15
N TYR A 125 1.54 -11.02 13.24
CA TYR A 125 0.28 -10.35 13.58
C TYR A 125 -0.96 -11.11 13.12
N THR A 126 -0.79 -12.26 12.49
CA THR A 126 -1.85 -13.21 12.04
C THR A 126 -3.00 -12.50 11.33
N THR A 127 -4.15 -12.32 11.99
CA THR A 127 -5.37 -11.70 11.41
C THR A 127 -5.57 -10.26 11.88
N ARG A 128 -4.61 -9.65 12.57
CA ARG A 128 -4.75 -8.31 13.15
C ARG A 128 -4.97 -7.23 12.07
N PHE A 129 -4.26 -7.38 10.93
CA PHE A 129 -4.35 -6.45 9.82
C PHE A 129 -4.80 -7.15 8.55
N LYS A 130 -5.62 -6.46 7.74
CA LYS A 130 -5.79 -6.80 6.32
C LYS A 130 -4.66 -6.17 5.52
N LEU A 131 -4.00 -6.99 4.73
CA LEU A 131 -2.83 -6.58 3.95
C LEU A 131 -3.22 -6.39 2.49
N ILE A 132 -2.97 -5.19 1.98
CA ILE A 132 -3.22 -4.79 0.60
C ILE A 132 -1.87 -4.75 -0.12
N VAL A 133 -1.78 -5.32 -1.32
CA VAL A 133 -0.56 -5.33 -2.13
C VAL A 133 -0.79 -4.68 -3.49
N ALA A 134 0.28 -4.11 -4.07
CA ALA A 134 0.20 -3.54 -5.41
C ALA A 134 0.14 -4.64 -6.48
N ALA A 135 -0.67 -4.40 -7.52
CA ALA A 135 -0.77 -5.17 -8.75
C ALA A 135 -0.45 -4.27 -9.95
N TYR A 136 0.20 -4.81 -10.97
CA TYR A 136 0.65 -4.04 -12.13
C TYR A 136 0.09 -4.68 -13.43
N PRO A 137 -1.10 -4.28 -13.89
CA PRO A 137 -1.68 -4.82 -15.11
C PRO A 137 -0.78 -4.62 -16.35
N GLU A 138 -0.12 -3.47 -16.43
CA GLU A 138 0.79 -3.10 -17.53
C GLU A 138 2.27 -3.44 -17.27
N VAL A 139 2.55 -4.36 -16.35
CA VAL A 139 3.89 -4.82 -15.95
C VAL A 139 4.69 -3.77 -15.14
N HIS A 140 5.24 -4.20 -14.04
CA HIS A 140 6.10 -3.33 -13.21
C HIS A 140 7.37 -2.93 -13.98
N PRO A 141 7.78 -1.64 -13.98
CA PRO A 141 8.95 -1.17 -14.76
C PRO A 141 10.27 -1.90 -14.46
N GLN A 142 10.42 -2.46 -13.28
CA GLN A 142 11.61 -3.22 -12.86
C GLN A 142 11.45 -4.74 -13.02
N ALA A 143 10.30 -5.22 -13.51
CA ALA A 143 10.12 -6.63 -13.79
C ALA A 143 10.90 -7.06 -15.04
N LYS A 144 11.44 -8.27 -15.04
CA LYS A 144 12.18 -8.80 -16.21
C LYS A 144 11.26 -9.00 -17.41
N ASN A 145 10.01 -9.37 -17.17
CA ASN A 145 8.94 -9.56 -18.14
C ASN A 145 7.59 -9.70 -17.42
N ALA A 146 6.49 -9.75 -18.17
CA ALA A 146 5.14 -9.84 -17.62
C ALA A 146 4.92 -11.10 -16.75
N GLN A 147 5.44 -12.25 -17.19
CA GLN A 147 5.30 -13.51 -16.44
C GLN A 147 5.97 -13.42 -15.07
N HIS A 148 7.15 -12.84 -15.01
CA HIS A 148 7.90 -12.66 -13.77
C HIS A 148 7.17 -11.71 -12.79
N ASP A 149 6.52 -10.67 -13.31
CA ASP A 149 5.72 -9.75 -12.49
C ASP A 149 4.47 -10.45 -11.92
N ILE A 150 3.78 -11.23 -12.75
CA ILE A 150 2.65 -12.05 -12.34
C ILE A 150 3.08 -13.06 -11.26
N ASP A 151 4.22 -13.72 -11.41
CA ASP A 151 4.73 -14.67 -10.41
C ASP A 151 5.01 -13.98 -9.07
N TYR A 152 5.61 -12.80 -9.08
CA TYR A 152 5.78 -11.98 -7.85
C TYR A 152 4.45 -11.58 -7.23
N PHE A 153 3.45 -11.24 -8.04
CA PHE A 153 2.11 -10.95 -7.53
C PHE A 153 1.51 -12.18 -6.84
N VAL A 154 1.60 -13.34 -7.47
CA VAL A 154 1.15 -14.62 -6.91
C VAL A 154 1.86 -14.93 -5.59
N MET A 155 3.16 -14.68 -5.49
CA MET A 155 3.92 -14.86 -4.25
C MET A 155 3.38 -13.96 -3.12
N LYS A 156 3.01 -12.70 -3.41
CA LYS A 156 2.39 -11.81 -2.42
C LYS A 156 1.04 -12.35 -1.93
N CYS A 157 0.24 -12.91 -2.84
CA CYS A 157 -1.04 -13.52 -2.50
C CYS A 157 -0.87 -14.75 -1.62
N HIS A 158 0.03 -15.66 -1.98
CA HIS A 158 0.34 -16.85 -1.18
C HIS A 158 0.98 -16.53 0.17
N ALA A 159 1.70 -15.42 0.28
CA ALA A 159 2.22 -14.91 1.55
C ALA A 159 1.11 -14.43 2.50
N GLY A 160 -0.12 -14.25 2.00
CA GLY A 160 -1.29 -13.92 2.81
C GLY A 160 -1.87 -12.52 2.55
N ALA A 161 -1.65 -11.92 1.39
CA ALA A 161 -2.33 -10.69 1.03
C ALA A 161 -3.87 -10.91 0.96
N ASP A 162 -4.63 -9.98 1.55
CA ASP A 162 -6.09 -10.06 1.62
C ASP A 162 -6.76 -9.34 0.45
N LYS A 163 -6.15 -8.27 -0.06
CA LYS A 163 -6.63 -7.44 -1.16
C LYS A 163 -5.45 -7.03 -2.05
N ALA A 164 -5.75 -6.62 -3.26
CA ALA A 164 -4.77 -5.96 -4.11
C ALA A 164 -5.31 -4.63 -4.65
N ILE A 165 -4.42 -3.66 -4.85
CA ILE A 165 -4.70 -2.39 -5.49
C ILE A 165 -3.90 -2.32 -6.78
N THR A 166 -4.56 -2.06 -7.92
CA THR A 166 -3.84 -1.94 -9.19
C THR A 166 -3.07 -0.63 -9.24
N GLN A 167 -1.93 -0.63 -9.91
CA GLN A 167 -1.38 0.60 -10.43
C GLN A 167 -2.33 1.15 -11.48
N TYR A 168 -2.32 2.47 -11.68
CA TYR A 168 -3.07 3.11 -12.74
C TYR A 168 -2.68 2.49 -14.10
N PHE A 169 -3.66 2.16 -14.93
CA PHE A 169 -3.44 1.54 -16.24
C PHE A 169 -4.39 2.14 -17.29
N TYR A 170 -3.94 2.15 -18.53
CA TYR A 170 -4.71 2.62 -19.67
C TYR A 170 -5.15 1.49 -20.58
N ASN A 171 -4.39 0.39 -20.62
CA ASN A 171 -4.64 -0.73 -21.52
C ASN A 171 -5.53 -1.77 -20.84
N ILE A 172 -6.80 -1.80 -21.23
CA ILE A 172 -7.78 -2.76 -20.73
C ILE A 172 -7.43 -4.21 -21.11
N ASP A 173 -6.80 -4.44 -22.26
CA ASP A 173 -6.41 -5.79 -22.70
C ASP A 173 -5.28 -6.34 -21.81
N ALA A 174 -4.35 -5.47 -21.39
CA ALA A 174 -3.32 -5.84 -20.41
C ALA A 174 -3.93 -6.21 -19.05
N TYR A 175 -4.95 -5.49 -18.62
CA TYR A 175 -5.69 -5.82 -17.41
C TYR A 175 -6.43 -7.15 -17.53
N CYS A 176 -7.13 -7.40 -18.64
CA CYS A 176 -7.83 -8.67 -18.89
C CYS A 176 -6.83 -9.84 -18.91
N TYR A 177 -5.71 -9.68 -19.59
CA TYR A 177 -4.63 -10.69 -19.59
C TYR A 177 -4.09 -10.96 -18.18
N PHE A 178 -3.86 -9.90 -17.39
CA PHE A 178 -3.42 -10.04 -16.01
C PHE A 178 -4.44 -10.83 -15.18
N MET A 179 -5.75 -10.52 -15.31
CA MET A 179 -6.81 -11.24 -14.61
C MET A 179 -6.87 -12.71 -14.99
N GLU A 180 -6.86 -13.04 -16.27
CA GLU A 180 -6.84 -14.42 -16.76
C GLU A 180 -5.62 -15.19 -16.23
N ALA A 181 -4.46 -14.53 -16.22
CA ALA A 181 -3.22 -15.15 -15.74
C ALA A 181 -3.23 -15.47 -14.24
N ILE A 182 -3.81 -14.59 -13.40
CA ILE A 182 -3.92 -14.86 -11.96
C ILE A 182 -5.01 -15.89 -11.65
N GLU A 183 -6.14 -15.88 -12.37
CA GLU A 183 -7.19 -16.90 -12.28
C GLU A 183 -6.67 -18.29 -12.66
N ALA A 184 -5.89 -18.39 -13.73
CA ALA A 184 -5.25 -19.65 -14.15
C ALA A 184 -4.28 -20.21 -13.09
N LYS A 185 -3.79 -19.36 -12.16
CA LYS A 185 -2.98 -19.77 -11.00
C LYS A 185 -3.83 -20.03 -9.74
N GLY A 186 -5.16 -20.08 -9.87
CA GLY A 186 -6.10 -20.38 -8.78
C GLY A 186 -6.30 -19.26 -7.79
N LEU A 187 -5.97 -18.03 -8.15
CA LEU A 187 -6.16 -16.89 -7.27
C LEU A 187 -7.52 -16.23 -7.49
N SER A 188 -8.22 -15.97 -6.39
CA SER A 188 -9.43 -15.14 -6.36
C SER A 188 -9.26 -14.08 -5.27
N LEU A 189 -8.91 -12.87 -5.68
CA LEU A 189 -8.69 -11.73 -4.78
C LEU A 189 -9.66 -10.60 -5.07
N SER A 190 -10.00 -9.85 -4.03
CA SER A 190 -10.65 -8.55 -4.20
C SER A 190 -9.64 -7.55 -4.75
N LEU A 191 -9.89 -7.02 -5.94
CA LEU A 191 -9.08 -5.97 -6.55
C LEU A 191 -9.73 -4.61 -6.35
N ILE A 192 -8.90 -3.63 -5.98
CA ILE A 192 -9.22 -2.21 -5.94
C ILE A 192 -8.51 -1.58 -7.15
N HIS A 193 -9.23 -0.77 -7.92
CA HIS A 193 -8.67 -0.07 -9.08
C HIS A 193 -8.46 1.40 -8.74
N ILE A 194 -7.32 1.94 -9.17
CA ILE A 194 -7.02 3.38 -9.12
C ILE A 194 -7.49 4.03 -10.41
#